data_8dca7ed7c383c51187a3db93d2d389aa
#
_entry.id   8dca7ed7c383c51187a3db93d2d389aa
#
_cell.length_a   1.000
_cell.length_b   1.000
_cell.length_c   1.000
_cell.angle_alpha   90.00
_cell.angle_beta   90.00
_cell.angle_gamma   90.00
#
_symmetry.space_group_name_H-M   'P 1'
#
loop_
_entity.id
_entity.type
_entity.pdbx_description
1 polymer ?
#
loop_
_entity_poly.entity_id
_entity_poly.type
_entity_poly.pdbx_seq_one_letter_code
_entity_poly.pdbx_strand_id
1 'polypeptide(L)'
;MASLFVDAVRDVHVRYIKNIGACGPFAVITVDFEPLPDGVTEFDFVNLVDEADLPPEFAEAVADGIRRELLGDVDYEWEKPLPQAGPDALAVQVALTDARWHEVDSGERGFRRAGRLAVRTALGQGDALD
;
A
#
# COMPACT_ATOMS: atom_id res chain seq x y z
N MET A 1 -12.53 2.36 17.65
CA MET A 1 -12.54 2.41 17.15
C MET A 1 -12.21 2.68 16.19
N ALA A 2 -11.62 2.66 15.63
CA ALA A 2 -11.52 3.19 14.75
C ALA A 2 -10.77 2.84 13.54
N SER A 3 -11.38 2.22 12.60
CA SER A 3 -10.85 2.09 11.27
C SER A 3 -10.68 3.48 10.66
N LEU A 4 -9.60 3.68 9.92
CA LEU A 4 -9.40 4.91 9.15
C LEU A 4 -10.34 4.97 7.95
N PHE A 5 -10.90 3.82 7.58
CA PHE A 5 -11.77 3.72 6.41
C PHE A 5 -13.21 3.52 6.87
N VAL A 6 -13.98 4.59 6.84
CA VAL A 6 -15.39 4.55 7.19
C VAL A 6 -16.17 3.95 6.02
N ASP A 7 -15.79 4.32 4.81
CA ASP A 7 -16.40 3.82 3.58
C ASP A 7 -15.33 3.14 2.71
N ALA A 8 -15.78 2.30 1.79
CA ALA A 8 -14.86 1.68 0.84
C ALA A 8 -14.23 2.75 -0.05
N VAL A 9 -12.96 2.61 -0.33
CA VAL A 9 -12.23 3.44 -1.29
C VAL A 9 -11.67 2.50 -2.34
N ARG A 10 -12.18 2.59 -3.54
CA ARG A 10 -11.83 1.65 -4.61
C ARG A 10 -10.98 2.29 -5.69
N ASP A 11 -10.29 1.45 -6.43
CA ASP A 11 -9.47 1.88 -7.58
C ASP A 11 -8.42 2.90 -7.19
N VAL A 12 -7.78 2.70 -6.05
CA VAL A 12 -6.68 3.54 -5.62
C VAL A 12 -5.47 3.17 -6.47
N HIS A 13 -5.12 4.03 -7.39
CA HIS A 13 -4.04 3.79 -8.35
C HIS A 13 -2.79 4.53 -7.92
N VAL A 14 -1.69 3.78 -7.80
CA VAL A 14 -0.40 4.35 -7.43
C VAL A 14 0.60 4.02 -8.53
N ARG A 15 1.25 5.05 -9.01
CA ARG A 15 2.29 4.91 -10.01
C ARG A 15 3.59 5.45 -9.41
N TYR A 16 4.36 4.54 -8.83
CA TYR A 16 5.62 4.90 -8.19
C TYR A 16 6.77 4.57 -9.13
N ILE A 17 7.15 5.55 -9.93
CA ILE A 17 8.22 5.42 -10.90
C ILE A 17 9.16 6.60 -10.72
N LYS A 18 10.42 6.33 -10.44
CA LYS A 18 11.44 7.37 -10.28
C LYS A 18 12.56 7.13 -11.27
N ASN A 19 12.89 8.14 -12.04
CA ASN A 19 14.01 8.07 -12.96
C ASN A 19 15.26 8.60 -12.26
N ILE A 20 16.02 7.68 -11.68
CA ILE A 20 17.26 8.02 -10.98
C ILE A 20 18.39 7.29 -11.71
N GLY A 21 18.98 7.95 -12.68
CA GLY A 21 20.01 7.33 -13.48
C GLY A 21 19.44 6.21 -14.35
N ALA A 22 20.17 5.11 -14.47
CA ALA A 22 19.80 3.99 -15.33
C ALA A 22 18.76 3.06 -14.68
N CYS A 23 18.65 3.11 -13.36
CA CYS A 23 17.74 2.24 -12.61
C CYS A 23 16.96 3.07 -11.62
N GLY A 24 15.68 3.11 -11.75
CA GLY A 24 14.81 3.75 -10.78
C GLY A 24 13.72 2.76 -10.39
N PRO A 25 13.09 2.94 -9.24
CA PRO A 25 11.98 2.07 -8.87
C PRO A 25 10.84 2.16 -9.87
N PHE A 26 10.23 1.03 -10.12
CA PHE A 26 9.05 0.94 -10.98
C PHE A 26 8.04 0.05 -10.26
N ALA A 27 6.96 0.63 -9.79
CA ALA A 27 5.88 -0.12 -9.15
C ALA A 27 4.56 0.59 -9.42
N VAL A 28 3.66 -0.10 -10.11
CA VAL A 28 2.34 0.43 -10.41
C VAL A 28 1.32 -0.54 -9.83
N ILE A 29 0.44 -0.05 -8.97
CA ILE A 29 -0.56 -0.89 -8.33
C ILE A 29 -1.92 -0.21 -8.34
N THR A 30 -2.96 -1.03 -8.26
CA THR A 30 -4.33 -0.57 -8.04
C THR A 30 -4.89 -1.38 -6.88
N VAL A 31 -5.44 -0.70 -5.89
CA VAL A 31 -5.84 -1.32 -4.64
C VAL A 31 -7.22 -0.82 -4.22
N ASP A 32 -8.01 -1.72 -3.63
CA ASP A 32 -9.28 -1.38 -3.00
C ASP A 32 -9.13 -1.49 -1.49
N PHE A 33 -9.70 -0.55 -0.76
CA PHE A 33 -9.77 -0.58 0.70
C PHE A 33 -11.22 -0.67 1.11
N GLU A 34 -11.55 -1.60 2.02
CA GLU A 34 -12.91 -1.73 2.54
C GLU A 34 -12.87 -1.86 4.06
N PRO A 35 -13.78 -1.17 4.77
CA PRO A 35 -13.84 -1.34 6.20
C PRO A 35 -14.28 -2.77 6.52
N LEU A 36 -13.76 -3.31 7.62
CA LEU A 36 -14.17 -4.62 8.09
C LEU A 36 -15.47 -4.51 8.88
N PRO A 37 -16.22 -5.62 9.00
CA PRO A 37 -17.43 -5.62 9.83
C PRO A 37 -17.13 -5.23 11.27
N ASP A 38 -18.13 -4.73 11.98
CA ASP A 38 -18.00 -4.36 13.39
C ASP A 38 -17.47 -5.53 14.19
N GLY A 39 -16.51 -5.24 15.04
CA GLY A 39 -15.89 -6.24 15.91
C GLY A 39 -14.74 -6.99 15.28
N VAL A 40 -14.51 -6.83 13.97
CA VAL A 40 -13.38 -7.46 13.29
C VAL A 40 -12.27 -6.42 13.17
N THR A 41 -11.11 -6.73 13.73
CA THR A 41 -9.99 -5.78 13.79
C THR A 41 -8.72 -6.30 13.14
N GLU A 42 -8.79 -7.45 12.49
CA GLU A 42 -7.63 -8.02 11.83
C GLU A 42 -7.46 -7.47 10.42
N PHE A 43 -6.24 -7.13 10.10
CA PHE A 43 -5.86 -6.71 8.75
C PHE A 43 -6.04 -7.90 7.80
N ASP A 44 -6.71 -7.68 6.69
CA ASP A 44 -6.91 -8.72 5.68
C ASP A 44 -6.42 -8.21 4.33
N PHE A 45 -5.52 -8.95 3.72
CA PHE A 45 -4.97 -8.59 2.42
C PHE A 45 -5.27 -9.71 1.42
N VAL A 46 -5.89 -9.34 0.32
CA VAL A 46 -6.24 -10.29 -0.75
C VAL A 46 -5.50 -9.87 -2.01
N ASN A 47 -4.71 -10.80 -2.55
CA ASN A 47 -4.04 -10.56 -3.82
C ASN A 47 -4.86 -11.17 -4.95
N LEU A 48 -5.44 -10.33 -5.78
CA LEU A 48 -6.25 -10.77 -6.92
C LEU A 48 -5.46 -10.80 -8.23
N VAL A 49 -4.18 -10.44 -8.19
CA VAL A 49 -3.32 -10.47 -9.37
C VAL A 49 -2.73 -11.88 -9.49
N ASP A 50 -2.83 -12.47 -10.67
CA ASP A 50 -2.27 -13.78 -10.93
C ASP A 50 -0.75 -13.74 -10.75
N GLU A 51 -0.18 -14.77 -10.14
CA GLU A 51 1.27 -14.83 -9.96
C GLU A 51 2.04 -14.90 -11.28
N ALA A 52 1.36 -15.25 -12.37
CA ALA A 52 1.96 -15.18 -13.71
C ALA A 52 2.14 -13.72 -14.13
N ASP A 53 1.37 -12.80 -13.55
CA ASP A 53 1.42 -11.38 -13.88
C ASP A 53 2.21 -10.56 -12.86
N LEU A 54 2.40 -11.06 -11.67
CA LEU A 54 3.13 -10.36 -10.61
C LEU A 54 3.80 -11.38 -9.70
N PRO A 55 5.13 -11.31 -9.54
CA PRO A 55 5.81 -12.19 -8.58
C PRO A 55 5.22 -12.07 -7.18
N PRO A 56 4.98 -13.18 -6.48
CA PRO A 56 4.35 -13.14 -5.16
C PRO A 56 5.08 -12.25 -4.15
N GLU A 57 6.40 -12.17 -4.21
CA GLU A 57 7.16 -11.33 -3.28
C GLU A 57 6.82 -9.84 -3.44
N PHE A 58 6.41 -9.42 -4.63
CA PHE A 58 6.01 -8.02 -4.84
C PHE A 58 4.64 -7.76 -4.24
N ALA A 59 3.71 -8.70 -4.35
CA ALA A 59 2.41 -8.59 -3.71
C ALA A 59 2.57 -8.52 -2.18
N GLU A 60 3.44 -9.36 -1.63
CA GLU A 60 3.73 -9.34 -0.20
C GLU A 60 4.35 -8.02 0.24
N ALA A 61 5.20 -7.43 -0.61
CA ALA A 61 5.79 -6.14 -0.31
C ALA A 61 4.73 -5.04 -0.26
N VAL A 62 3.73 -5.09 -1.16
CA VAL A 62 2.61 -4.15 -1.12
C VAL A 62 1.86 -4.27 0.20
N ALA A 63 1.54 -5.51 0.60
CA ALA A 63 0.83 -5.75 1.86
C ALA A 63 1.64 -5.24 3.05
N ASP A 64 2.94 -5.49 3.05
CA ASP A 64 3.83 -5.04 4.12
C ASP A 64 3.86 -3.51 4.20
N GLY A 65 3.95 -2.84 3.06
CA GLY A 65 3.94 -1.38 3.01
C GLY A 65 2.65 -0.79 3.54
N ILE A 66 1.52 -1.36 3.15
CA ILE A 66 0.21 -0.92 3.61
C ILE A 66 0.12 -1.08 5.13
N ARG A 67 0.50 -2.26 5.64
CA ARG A 67 0.42 -2.53 7.07
C ARG A 67 1.32 -1.60 7.87
N ARG A 68 2.54 -1.39 7.42
CA ARG A 68 3.48 -0.51 8.12
C ARG A 68 2.98 0.93 8.15
N GLU A 69 2.40 1.39 7.05
CA GLU A 69 1.86 2.74 7.00
C GLU A 69 0.70 2.90 7.96
N LEU A 70 -0.19 1.91 8.03
CA LEU A 70 -1.32 1.93 8.96
C LEU A 70 -0.87 1.89 10.42
N LEU A 71 0.23 1.18 10.69
CA LEU A 71 0.76 1.08 12.07
C LEU A 71 1.55 2.31 12.50
N GLY A 72 1.93 3.17 11.55
CA GLY A 72 2.76 4.32 11.87
C GLY A 72 4.24 4.01 11.89
N ASP A 73 4.66 2.90 11.30
CA ASP A 73 6.04 2.52 11.18
C ASP A 73 6.61 3.20 9.93
N VAL A 74 7.54 4.12 10.12
CA VAL A 74 8.09 4.92 9.01
C VAL A 74 9.44 4.37 8.54
N ASP A 75 9.78 4.62 7.27
CA ASP A 75 11.05 4.17 6.70
C ASP A 75 12.22 5.06 7.11
N TYR A 76 11.97 6.34 7.34
CA TYR A 76 13.01 7.32 7.63
C TYR A 76 12.62 8.18 8.81
N GLU A 77 13.61 8.64 9.58
CA GLU A 77 13.38 9.46 10.77
C GLU A 77 12.61 10.77 10.48
N TRP A 78 12.81 11.33 9.29
CA TRP A 78 12.18 12.59 8.94
C TRP A 78 10.73 12.43 8.46
N GLU A 79 10.28 11.20 8.26
CA GLU A 79 8.90 10.94 7.85
C GLU A 79 7.98 10.99 9.05
N LYS A 80 6.77 11.45 8.83
CA LYS A 80 5.75 11.50 9.88
C LYS A 80 4.72 10.41 9.66
N PRO A 81 4.38 9.65 10.70
CA PRO A 81 3.32 8.66 10.57
C PRO A 81 1.96 9.35 10.41
N LEU A 82 0.98 8.59 9.94
CA LEU A 82 -0.40 9.08 9.88
C LEU A 82 -0.87 9.43 11.29
N PRO A 83 -1.65 10.52 11.45
CA PRO A 83 -2.11 10.92 12.78
C PRO A 83 -2.88 9.85 13.54
N GLN A 84 -3.65 9.02 12.84
CA GLN A 84 -4.43 7.96 13.48
C GLN A 84 -3.79 6.58 13.35
N ALA A 85 -2.50 6.54 13.00
CA ALA A 85 -1.80 5.28 12.85
C ALA A 85 -1.74 4.52 14.18
N GLY A 86 -1.73 3.21 14.09
CA GLY A 86 -1.67 2.34 15.25
C GLY A 86 -2.38 1.03 14.98
N PRO A 87 -2.42 0.11 15.96
CA PRO A 87 -3.03 -1.21 15.77
C PRO A 87 -4.49 -1.16 15.32
N ASP A 88 -5.26 -0.20 15.79
CA ASP A 88 -6.66 -0.08 15.41
C ASP A 88 -6.85 0.27 13.94
N ALA A 89 -5.85 0.90 13.33
CA ALA A 89 -5.90 1.25 11.92
C ALA A 89 -5.80 0.03 11.01
N LEU A 90 -5.43 -1.13 11.55
CA LEU A 90 -5.35 -2.37 10.78
C LEU A 90 -6.72 -2.96 10.47
N ALA A 91 -7.79 -2.41 10.99
CA ALA A 91 -9.15 -2.91 10.77
C ALA A 91 -9.65 -2.55 9.37
N VAL A 92 -9.06 -3.16 8.35
CA VAL A 92 -9.38 -2.89 6.96
C VAL A 92 -9.08 -4.11 6.11
N GLN A 93 -9.89 -4.34 5.09
CA GLN A 93 -9.62 -5.34 4.07
C GLN A 93 -9.05 -4.63 2.85
N VAL A 94 -7.97 -5.16 2.32
CA VAL A 94 -7.29 -4.59 1.16
C VAL A 94 -7.25 -5.63 0.05
N ALA A 95 -7.61 -5.23 -1.16
CA ALA A 95 -7.49 -6.10 -2.32
C ALA A 95 -6.56 -5.45 -3.34
N LEU A 96 -5.50 -6.15 -3.69
CA LEU A 96 -4.62 -5.74 -4.78
C LEU A 96 -5.26 -6.25 -6.07
N THR A 97 -5.78 -5.35 -6.88
CA THR A 97 -6.57 -5.71 -8.05
C THR A 97 -5.80 -5.69 -9.36
N ASP A 98 -4.73 -4.88 -9.42
CA ASP A 98 -3.90 -4.81 -10.61
C ASP A 98 -2.50 -4.36 -10.22
N ALA A 99 -1.52 -4.76 -11.01
CA ALA A 99 -0.15 -4.35 -10.75
C ALA A 99 0.67 -4.47 -12.03
N ARG A 100 1.71 -3.63 -12.12
CA ARG A 100 2.68 -3.70 -13.21
C ARG A 100 4.08 -3.65 -12.63
N TRP A 101 4.98 -4.37 -13.24
CA TRP A 101 6.37 -4.42 -12.82
C TRP A 101 7.29 -4.49 -14.03
N HIS A 102 8.56 -4.19 -13.82
CA HIS A 102 9.58 -4.21 -14.86
C HIS A 102 10.72 -5.10 -14.38
N GLU A 103 11.18 -6.01 -15.23
CA GLU A 103 12.21 -7.00 -14.87
C GLU A 103 13.45 -6.41 -14.22
N VAL A 104 13.88 -5.26 -14.71
CA VAL A 104 15.14 -4.64 -14.25
C VAL A 104 14.91 -3.70 -13.09
N ASP A 105 13.84 -2.90 -13.16
CA ASP A 105 13.63 -1.78 -12.25
C ASP A 105 12.75 -2.08 -11.04
N SER A 106 12.01 -3.17 -11.09
CA SER A 106 11.11 -3.50 -9.98
C SER A 106 11.82 -4.26 -8.87
N GLY A 107 11.39 -4.01 -7.65
CA GLY A 107 11.89 -4.71 -6.48
C GLY A 107 10.93 -4.55 -5.33
N GLU A 108 11.16 -5.32 -4.27
CA GLU A 108 10.28 -5.30 -3.10
C GLU A 108 10.20 -3.92 -2.48
N ARG A 109 11.31 -3.20 -2.44
CA ARG A 109 11.35 -1.88 -1.84
C ARG A 109 10.42 -0.91 -2.54
N GLY A 110 10.40 -0.94 -3.87
CA GLY A 110 9.50 -0.08 -4.65
C GLY A 110 8.04 -0.43 -4.41
N PHE A 111 7.73 -1.72 -4.35
CA PHE A 111 6.35 -2.15 -4.09
C PHE A 111 5.92 -1.87 -2.66
N ARG A 112 6.83 -1.97 -1.69
CA ARG A 112 6.53 -1.57 -0.31
C ARG A 112 6.20 -0.09 -0.26
N ARG A 113 6.99 0.73 -0.94
CA ARG A 113 6.74 2.17 -1.00
C ARG A 113 5.41 2.47 -1.69
N ALA A 114 5.09 1.75 -2.76
CA ALA A 114 3.81 1.90 -3.45
C ALA A 114 2.64 1.58 -2.51
N GLY A 115 2.79 0.53 -1.69
CA GLY A 115 1.77 0.20 -0.69
C GLY A 115 1.55 1.32 0.32
N ARG A 116 2.63 1.92 0.82
CA ARG A 116 2.52 3.06 1.73
C ARG A 116 1.79 4.22 1.07
N LEU A 117 2.14 4.51 -0.18
CA LEU A 117 1.50 5.59 -0.93
C LEU A 117 0.02 5.32 -1.18
N ALA A 118 -0.35 4.05 -1.36
CA ALA A 118 -1.75 3.68 -1.58
C ALA A 118 -2.61 4.08 -0.38
N VAL A 119 -2.13 3.85 0.84
CA VAL A 119 -2.85 4.25 2.04
C VAL A 119 -3.07 5.77 2.06
N ARG A 120 -2.01 6.51 1.83
CA ARG A 120 -2.10 7.98 1.86
C ARG A 120 -2.97 8.53 0.73
N THR A 121 -2.88 7.94 -0.45
CA THR A 121 -3.73 8.33 -1.58
C THR A 121 -5.19 8.08 -1.24
N ALA A 122 -5.49 6.92 -0.66
CA ALA A 122 -6.86 6.57 -0.27
C ALA A 122 -7.42 7.55 0.75
N LEU A 123 -6.56 8.07 1.64
CA LEU A 123 -6.96 9.02 2.68
C LEU A 123 -6.85 10.48 2.22
N GLY A 124 -6.54 10.72 0.95
CA GLY A 124 -6.42 12.07 0.41
C GLY A 124 -5.09 12.75 0.72
N GLN A 125 -4.05 11.97 1.06
CA GLN A 125 -2.74 12.51 1.45
C GLN A 125 -1.61 11.95 0.58
N GLY A 126 -1.93 11.56 -0.65
CA GLY A 126 -0.98 10.85 -1.52
C GLY A 126 0.33 11.56 -1.76
N ASP A 127 0.32 12.87 -1.85
CA ASP A 127 1.52 13.64 -2.18
C ASP A 127 2.50 13.78 -1.02
N ALA A 128 2.10 13.39 0.18
CA ALA A 128 2.92 13.60 1.37
C ALA A 128 4.21 12.79 1.39
N LEU A 129 4.26 11.71 0.63
CA LEU A 129 5.43 10.82 0.61
C LEU A 129 6.35 11.03 -0.60
N ASP A 130 5.94 11.82 -1.55
CA ASP A 130 6.76 12.05 -2.75
C ASP A 130 7.81 13.17 -2.56
#